data_597a88ecb5670aea273cf6433cb7c59e
#
_entry.id   597a88ecb5670aea273cf6433cb7c59e
#
_cell.length_a   1.000
_cell.length_b   1.000
_cell.length_c   1.000
_cell.angle_alpha   90.00
_cell.angle_beta   90.00
_cell.angle_gamma   90.00
#
_symmetry.space_group_name_H-M   'P 1'
#
loop_
_entity.id
_entity.type
_entity.pdbx_description
1 polymer ?
#
loop_
_entity_poly.entity_id
_entity_poly.type
_entity_poly.pdbx_seq_one_letter_code
_entity_poly.pdbx_strand_id
1 'polypeptide(L)'
;MSRGKSIVKLLLDSSEAALFAGIEIHNKPNIAYRYSTSVILIINAWELALKAYVYKNIGRKEIYENKKNGHTISFKKALALTSEHINSRKNTQTFKPISENLLLLNDYRCLNTHFYETSLDPVIFMLLSKSVLNYDNLL
;
A
#
# COMPACT_ATOMS: atom_id res chain seq x y z
N MET A 1 5.36 -10.08 25.73
CA MET A 1 4.79 -9.54 24.49
C MET A 1 4.63 -10.68 23.48
N SER A 2 3.46 -10.79 22.87
CA SER A 2 3.25 -11.87 21.92
C SER A 2 4.05 -11.62 20.63
N ARG A 3 4.47 -12.70 20.00
CA ARG A 3 5.22 -12.65 18.73
C ARG A 3 4.42 -11.94 17.63
N GLY A 4 3.08 -12.08 17.68
CA GLY A 4 2.20 -11.41 16.70
C GLY A 4 2.24 -9.91 16.80
N LYS A 5 2.30 -9.35 18.00
CA LYS A 5 2.41 -7.90 18.18
C LYS A 5 3.73 -7.35 17.64
N SER A 6 4.83 -8.11 17.79
CA SER A 6 6.12 -7.72 17.24
C SER A 6 6.08 -7.63 15.71
N ILE A 7 5.45 -8.59 15.06
CA ILE A 7 5.35 -8.62 13.60
C ILE A 7 4.50 -7.45 13.09
N VAL A 8 3.35 -7.20 13.73
CA VAL A 8 2.49 -6.06 13.36
C VAL A 8 3.25 -4.75 13.53
N LYS A 9 3.97 -4.59 14.64
CA LYS A 9 4.75 -3.39 14.87
C LYS A 9 5.84 -3.20 13.82
N LEU A 10 6.55 -4.26 13.46
CA LEU A 10 7.58 -4.20 12.43
C LEU A 10 7.00 -3.80 11.08
N LEU A 11 5.86 -4.38 10.70
CA LEU A 11 5.19 -4.03 9.46
C LEU A 11 4.76 -2.57 9.44
N LEU A 12 4.18 -2.09 10.54
CA LEU A 12 3.71 -0.69 10.63
C LEU A 12 4.88 0.29 10.65
N ASP A 13 5.95 -0.01 11.39
CA ASP A 13 7.13 0.85 11.44
C ASP A 13 7.78 0.96 10.05
N SER A 14 7.89 -0.17 9.35
CA SER A 14 8.44 -0.18 7.99
C SER A 14 7.51 0.54 7.02
N SER A 15 6.22 0.38 7.19
CA SER A 15 5.21 1.07 6.38
C SER A 15 5.33 2.58 6.53
N GLU A 16 5.42 3.08 7.77
CA GLU A 16 5.56 4.50 8.03
C GLU A 16 6.86 5.07 7.46
N ALA A 17 7.96 4.32 7.59
CA ALA A 17 9.25 4.73 7.03
C ALA A 17 9.15 4.88 5.50
N ALA A 18 8.52 3.92 4.84
CA ALA A 18 8.32 3.99 3.39
C ALA A 18 7.40 5.15 3.00
N LEU A 19 6.35 5.38 3.78
CA LEU A 19 5.41 6.49 3.54
C LEU A 19 6.13 7.84 3.61
N PHE A 20 6.87 8.07 4.67
CA PHE A 20 7.58 9.34 4.85
C PHE A 20 8.65 9.55 3.77
N ALA A 21 9.38 8.50 3.41
CA ALA A 21 10.34 8.57 2.31
C ALA A 21 9.64 8.93 0.99
N GLY A 22 8.50 8.31 0.72
CA GLY A 22 7.72 8.59 -0.49
C GLY A 22 7.21 10.03 -0.52
N ILE A 23 6.72 10.53 0.60
CA ILE A 23 6.25 11.92 0.71
C ILE A 23 7.41 12.88 0.48
N GLU A 24 8.56 12.62 1.07
CA GLU A 24 9.73 13.48 0.94
C GLU A 24 10.19 13.55 -0.52
N ILE A 25 10.28 12.42 -1.20
CA ILE A 25 10.65 12.38 -2.61
C ILE A 25 9.61 13.11 -3.48
N HIS A 26 8.32 12.89 -3.19
CA HIS A 26 7.23 13.53 -3.93
C HIS A 26 7.32 15.06 -3.87
N ASN A 27 7.78 15.60 -2.75
CA ASN A 27 7.85 17.04 -2.53
C ASN A 27 9.15 17.68 -3.03
N LYS A 28 10.08 16.93 -3.61
CA LYS A 28 11.34 17.45 -4.14
C LYS A 28 11.23 17.67 -5.65
N PRO A 29 11.15 18.93 -6.13
CA PRO A 29 10.84 19.19 -7.54
C PRO A 29 11.96 18.86 -8.52
N ASN A 30 13.20 18.78 -8.05
CA ASN A 30 14.37 18.62 -8.94
C ASN A 30 14.90 17.18 -9.03
N ILE A 31 14.19 16.21 -8.46
CA ILE A 31 14.63 14.82 -8.53
C ILE A 31 14.03 14.15 -9.76
N ALA A 32 14.91 13.58 -10.60
CA ALA A 32 14.47 12.77 -11.73
C ALA A 32 13.72 11.53 -11.24
N TYR A 33 12.73 11.10 -11.99
CA TYR A 33 11.86 9.98 -11.62
C TYR A 33 11.14 10.18 -10.30
N ARG A 34 10.87 11.43 -9.93
CA ARG A 34 10.21 11.77 -8.66
C ARG A 34 8.92 11.00 -8.47
N TYR A 35 8.04 11.02 -9.46
CA TYR A 35 6.73 10.36 -9.34
C TYR A 35 6.87 8.84 -9.31
N SER A 36 7.73 8.28 -10.16
CA SER A 36 7.95 6.83 -10.19
C SER A 36 8.48 6.33 -8.85
N THR A 37 9.47 7.03 -8.27
CA THR A 37 10.05 6.64 -6.99
C THR A 37 9.03 6.80 -5.86
N SER A 38 8.28 7.90 -5.85
CA SER A 38 7.23 8.11 -4.84
C SER A 38 6.17 7.04 -4.91
N VAL A 39 5.74 6.64 -6.11
CA VAL A 39 4.73 5.59 -6.26
C VAL A 39 5.23 4.28 -5.66
N ILE A 40 6.47 3.90 -5.96
CA ILE A 40 7.04 2.67 -5.42
C ILE A 40 7.02 2.69 -3.89
N LEU A 41 7.49 3.79 -3.29
CA LEU A 41 7.57 3.89 -1.83
C LEU A 41 6.20 3.94 -1.19
N ILE A 42 5.26 4.69 -1.75
CA ILE A 42 3.92 4.83 -1.17
C ILE A 42 3.12 3.54 -1.33
N ILE A 43 3.24 2.85 -2.47
CA ILE A 43 2.59 1.55 -2.63
C ILE A 43 3.23 0.51 -1.70
N ASN A 44 4.55 0.54 -1.49
CA ASN A 44 5.18 -0.34 -0.51
C ASN A 44 4.66 -0.04 0.90
N ALA A 45 4.47 1.24 1.25
CA ALA A 45 3.88 1.60 2.54
C ALA A 45 2.49 1.00 2.70
N TRP A 46 1.66 1.12 1.68
CA TRP A 46 0.32 0.54 1.68
C TRP A 46 0.36 -0.98 1.77
N GLU A 47 1.25 -1.62 1.02
CA GLU A 47 1.37 -3.08 1.05
C GLU A 47 1.68 -3.57 2.46
N LEU A 48 2.63 -2.93 3.13
CA LEU A 48 3.00 -3.30 4.50
C LEU A 48 1.88 -3.04 5.48
N ALA A 49 1.19 -1.90 5.34
CA ALA A 49 0.04 -1.56 6.20
C ALA A 49 -1.12 -2.54 5.99
N LEU A 50 -1.40 -2.91 4.73
CA LEU A 50 -2.45 -3.87 4.42
C LEU A 50 -2.12 -5.25 4.98
N LYS A 51 -0.87 -5.68 4.89
CA LYS A 51 -0.44 -6.94 5.49
C LYS A 51 -0.56 -6.91 7.00
N ALA A 52 -0.24 -5.78 7.64
CA ALA A 52 -0.43 -5.62 9.08
C ALA A 52 -1.92 -5.72 9.44
N TYR A 53 -2.79 -5.11 8.64
CA TYR A 53 -4.23 -5.19 8.84
C TYR A 53 -4.73 -6.63 8.73
N VAL A 54 -4.31 -7.35 7.69
CA VAL A 54 -4.70 -8.74 7.48
C VAL A 54 -4.22 -9.61 8.65
N TYR A 55 -2.97 -9.45 9.04
CA TYR A 55 -2.39 -10.21 10.14
C TYR A 55 -3.16 -10.02 11.45
N LYS A 56 -3.49 -8.77 11.75
CA LYS A 56 -4.13 -8.39 13.00
C LYS A 56 -5.62 -8.72 13.03
N ASN A 57 -6.35 -8.46 11.93
CA ASN A 57 -7.81 -8.47 11.92
C ASN A 57 -8.44 -9.66 11.20
N ILE A 58 -7.73 -10.29 10.28
CA ILE A 58 -8.26 -11.42 9.51
C ILE A 58 -7.65 -12.73 9.96
N GLY A 59 -6.32 -12.83 9.95
CA GLY A 59 -5.65 -14.02 10.40
C GLY A 59 -4.17 -14.00 10.12
N ARG A 60 -3.40 -14.50 11.08
CA ARG A 60 -1.95 -14.59 11.01
C ARG A 60 -1.45 -15.33 9.77
N LYS A 61 -2.13 -16.42 9.44
CA LYS A 61 -1.71 -17.29 8.33
C LYS A 61 -2.08 -16.72 6.96
N GLU A 62 -3.00 -15.77 6.94
CA GLU A 62 -3.54 -15.23 5.70
C GLU A 62 -2.54 -14.33 4.96
N ILE A 63 -1.50 -13.83 5.64
CA ILE A 63 -0.48 -13.02 4.97
C ILE A 63 0.54 -13.86 4.22
N TYR A 64 0.51 -15.18 4.38
CA TYR A 64 1.46 -16.07 3.72
C TYR A 64 0.82 -16.76 2.53
N GLU A 65 1.50 -16.68 1.39
CA GLU A 65 1.06 -17.36 0.18
C GLU A 65 1.26 -18.87 0.28
N ASN A 66 2.39 -19.27 0.89
CA ASN A 66 2.72 -20.66 1.11
C ASN A 66 3.49 -20.80 2.42
N LYS A 67 2.98 -21.63 3.32
CA LYS A 67 3.58 -21.82 4.64
C LYS A 67 5.01 -22.37 4.61
N LYS A 68 5.41 -23.02 3.52
CA LYS A 68 6.71 -23.70 3.45
C LYS A 68 7.87 -22.77 3.10
N ASN A 69 7.62 -21.71 2.33
CA ASN A 69 8.69 -20.84 1.84
C ASN A 69 8.69 -19.43 2.42
N GLY A 70 7.75 -19.11 3.30
CA GLY A 70 7.71 -17.80 3.95
C GLY A 70 7.34 -16.63 3.07
N HIS A 71 6.94 -16.87 1.82
CA HIS A 71 6.54 -15.79 0.92
C HIS A 71 5.19 -15.23 1.33
N THR A 72 5.10 -13.90 1.36
CA THR A 72 3.87 -13.22 1.70
C THR A 72 3.00 -13.00 0.47
N ILE A 73 1.71 -12.71 0.72
CA ILE A 73 0.76 -12.45 -0.37
C ILE A 73 1.12 -11.18 -1.12
N SER A 74 0.62 -11.07 -2.36
CA SER A 74 0.85 -9.89 -3.19
C SER A 74 0.08 -8.67 -2.67
N PHE A 75 0.42 -7.50 -3.18
CA PHE A 75 -0.31 -6.27 -2.90
C PHE A 75 -1.79 -6.41 -3.23
N LYS A 76 -2.09 -6.93 -4.42
CA LYS A 76 -3.49 -7.10 -4.85
C LYS A 76 -4.27 -8.03 -3.94
N LYS A 77 -3.65 -9.12 -3.52
CA LYS A 77 -4.29 -10.07 -2.60
C LYS A 77 -4.55 -9.44 -1.24
N ALA A 78 -3.56 -8.73 -0.68
CA ALA A 78 -3.72 -8.05 0.60
C ALA A 78 -4.81 -6.98 0.52
N LEU A 79 -4.86 -6.23 -0.57
CA LEU A 79 -5.88 -5.21 -0.80
C LEU A 79 -7.27 -5.83 -0.90
N ALA A 80 -7.40 -6.93 -1.63
CA ALA A 80 -8.68 -7.63 -1.78
C ALA A 80 -9.19 -8.14 -0.44
N LEU A 81 -8.34 -8.78 0.36
CA LEU A 81 -8.73 -9.29 1.67
C LEU A 81 -9.14 -8.16 2.61
N THR A 82 -8.39 -7.06 2.61
CA THR A 82 -8.70 -5.90 3.46
C THR A 82 -10.02 -5.27 3.05
N SER A 83 -10.24 -5.07 1.75
CA SER A 83 -11.47 -4.48 1.23
C SER A 83 -12.68 -5.30 1.60
N GLU A 84 -12.59 -6.61 1.42
CA GLU A 84 -13.68 -7.53 1.75
C GLU A 84 -14.00 -7.49 3.24
N HIS A 85 -12.97 -7.50 4.07
CA HIS A 85 -13.15 -7.47 5.53
C HIS A 85 -13.79 -6.16 5.99
N ILE A 86 -13.33 -5.02 5.47
CA ILE A 86 -13.87 -3.71 5.84
C ILE A 86 -15.32 -3.58 5.39
N ASN A 87 -15.61 -3.97 4.15
CA ASN A 87 -16.99 -3.89 3.62
C ASN A 87 -17.93 -4.79 4.40
N SER A 88 -17.49 -5.97 4.77
CA SER A 88 -18.27 -6.91 5.58
C SER A 88 -18.58 -6.34 6.97
N ARG A 89 -17.57 -5.78 7.65
CA ARG A 89 -17.74 -5.24 9.01
C ARG A 89 -18.65 -4.03 9.07
N LYS A 90 -18.48 -3.10 8.11
CA LYS A 90 -19.21 -1.83 8.12
C LYS A 90 -20.49 -1.88 7.31
N ASN A 91 -20.71 -2.96 6.58
CA ASN A 91 -21.83 -3.13 5.67
C ASN A 91 -22.00 -1.94 4.72
N THR A 92 -20.84 -1.38 4.28
CA THR A 92 -20.78 -0.26 3.34
C THR A 92 -19.66 -0.51 2.36
N GLN A 93 -19.64 0.25 1.27
CA GLN A 93 -18.56 0.16 0.27
C GLN A 93 -17.66 1.41 0.31
N THR A 94 -17.41 1.93 1.50
CA THR A 94 -16.61 3.15 1.68
C THR A 94 -15.15 2.96 1.27
N PHE A 95 -14.64 1.73 1.30
CA PHE A 95 -13.26 1.45 0.93
C PHE A 95 -13.07 1.28 -0.59
N LYS A 96 -14.15 1.15 -1.34
CA LYS A 96 -14.08 0.91 -2.79
C LYS A 96 -13.29 1.98 -3.56
N PRO A 97 -13.57 3.30 -3.38
CA PRO A 97 -12.78 4.31 -4.08
C PRO A 97 -11.29 4.28 -3.71
N ILE A 98 -10.98 4.01 -2.45
CA ILE A 98 -9.60 3.90 -1.97
C ILE A 98 -8.90 2.73 -2.68
N SER A 99 -9.58 1.58 -2.72
CA SER A 99 -9.06 0.38 -3.37
C SER A 99 -8.80 0.62 -4.86
N GLU A 100 -9.73 1.28 -5.56
CA GLU A 100 -9.59 1.58 -6.98
C GLU A 100 -8.40 2.50 -7.24
N ASN A 101 -8.22 3.53 -6.41
CA ASN A 101 -7.09 4.45 -6.54
C ASN A 101 -5.75 3.72 -6.32
N LEU A 102 -5.70 2.84 -5.34
CA LEU A 102 -4.49 2.06 -5.05
C LEU A 102 -4.15 1.10 -6.18
N LEU A 103 -5.16 0.49 -6.80
CA LEU A 103 -4.94 -0.39 -7.96
C LEU A 103 -4.36 0.39 -9.14
N LEU A 104 -4.85 1.60 -9.38
CA LEU A 104 -4.31 2.45 -10.44
C LEU A 104 -2.84 2.81 -10.17
N LEU A 105 -2.50 3.16 -8.94
CA LEU A 105 -1.12 3.45 -8.57
C LEU A 105 -0.23 2.22 -8.70
N ASN A 106 -0.74 1.06 -8.33
CA ASN A 106 0.01 -0.19 -8.47
C ASN A 106 0.26 -0.52 -9.94
N ASP A 107 -0.73 -0.29 -10.80
CA ASP A 107 -0.56 -0.48 -12.24
C ASP A 107 0.49 0.47 -12.80
N TYR A 108 0.48 1.74 -12.35
CA TYR A 108 1.50 2.70 -12.74
C TYR A 108 2.89 2.23 -12.32
N ARG A 109 3.02 1.71 -11.09
CA ARG A 109 4.29 1.16 -10.60
C ARG A 109 4.80 0.05 -11.51
N CYS A 110 3.92 -0.86 -11.90
CA CYS A 110 4.27 -1.96 -12.78
C CYS A 110 4.71 -1.48 -14.17
N LEU A 111 4.00 -0.50 -14.72
CA LEU A 111 4.37 0.08 -16.02
C LEU A 111 5.73 0.74 -15.97
N ASN A 112 6.02 1.50 -14.92
CA ASN A 112 7.28 2.22 -14.79
C ASN A 112 8.46 1.30 -14.52
N THR A 113 8.23 0.06 -14.14
CA THR A 113 9.30 -0.93 -14.03
C THR A 113 9.84 -1.30 -15.42
N HIS A 114 9.00 -1.20 -16.44
CA HIS A 114 9.33 -1.65 -17.77
C HIS A 114 9.57 -0.53 -18.77
N PHE A 115 8.89 0.62 -18.65
CA PHE A 115 9.12 1.77 -19.52
C PHE A 115 8.61 3.05 -18.86
N TYR A 116 9.13 4.17 -19.35
CA TYR A 116 8.88 5.50 -18.79
C TYR A 116 7.69 6.17 -19.49
N GLU A 117 6.78 6.75 -18.68
CA GLU A 117 5.59 7.43 -19.19
C GLU A 117 5.39 8.74 -18.44
N THR A 118 5.60 9.87 -19.12
CA THR A 118 5.47 11.19 -18.51
C THR A 118 4.09 11.81 -18.62
N SER A 119 3.26 11.34 -19.55
CA SER A 119 1.94 11.94 -19.80
C SER A 119 0.96 11.73 -18.63
N LEU A 120 1.26 10.80 -17.71
CA LEU A 120 0.39 10.49 -16.59
C LEU A 120 0.72 11.28 -15.31
N ASP A 121 1.76 12.14 -15.35
CA ASP A 121 2.23 12.83 -14.14
C ASP A 121 1.14 13.59 -13.37
N PRO A 122 0.25 14.41 -14.02
CA PRO A 122 -0.80 15.11 -13.26
C PRO A 122 -1.78 14.17 -12.57
N VAL A 123 -2.15 13.08 -13.24
CA VAL A 123 -3.05 12.06 -12.68
C VAL A 123 -2.39 11.37 -11.49
N ILE A 124 -1.11 10.99 -11.67
CA ILE A 124 -0.36 10.30 -10.63
C ILE A 124 -0.17 11.21 -9.40
N PHE A 125 0.09 12.49 -9.61
CA PHE A 125 0.18 13.46 -8.51
C PHE A 125 -1.10 13.44 -7.67
N MET A 126 -2.26 13.48 -8.33
CA MET A 126 -3.55 13.48 -7.65
C MET A 126 -3.77 12.17 -6.88
N LEU A 127 -3.47 11.03 -7.51
CA LEU A 127 -3.65 9.73 -6.89
C LEU A 127 -2.72 9.55 -5.68
N LEU A 128 -1.47 10.00 -5.79
CA LEU A 128 -0.52 9.94 -4.67
C LEU A 128 -1.01 10.78 -3.49
N SER A 129 -1.47 12.00 -3.77
CA SER A 129 -1.98 12.89 -2.71
C SER A 129 -3.16 12.26 -1.98
N LYS A 130 -4.09 11.67 -2.74
CA LYS A 130 -5.24 11.00 -2.14
C LYS A 130 -4.83 9.76 -1.33
N SER A 131 -3.86 8.99 -1.82
CA SER A 131 -3.42 7.80 -1.11
C SER A 131 -2.77 8.13 0.22
N VAL A 132 -2.00 9.22 0.29
CA VAL A 132 -1.41 9.68 1.55
C VAL A 132 -2.50 10.08 2.54
N LEU A 133 -3.50 10.84 2.08
CA LEU A 133 -4.62 11.23 2.94
C LEU A 133 -5.41 10.03 3.43
N ASN A 134 -5.61 9.04 2.58
CA ASN A 134 -6.39 7.85 2.92
C ASN A 134 -5.63 6.88 3.81
N TYR A 135 -4.31 6.96 3.84
CA TYR A 135 -3.47 6.05 4.64
C TYR A 135 -3.82 6.12 6.12
N ASP A 136 -4.02 7.32 6.64
CA ASP A 136 -4.35 7.50 8.06
C ASP A 136 -5.66 6.83 8.44
N ASN A 137 -6.59 6.72 7.50
CA ASN A 137 -7.90 6.14 7.76
C ASN A 137 -7.89 4.61 7.87
N LEU A 138 -6.84 3.97 7.34
CA LEU A 138 -6.68 2.52 7.46
C LEU A 138 -6.26 2.14 8.88
N LEU A 139 -5.39 2.93 9.47
CA LEU A 139 -4.80 2.69 10.77
C LEU A 139 -5.59 3.41 11.86
#